data_4aaad2c6ce6c4bf4c08f8a350746d1e9
#
_entry.id   4aaad2c6ce6c4bf4c08f8a350746d1e9
#
_cell.length_a   1.000
_cell.length_b   1.000
_cell.length_c   1.000
_cell.angle_alpha   90.00
_cell.angle_beta   90.00
_cell.angle_gamma   90.00
#
_symmetry.space_group_name_H-M   'P 1'
#
loop_
_entity.id
_entity.type
_entity.pdbx_description
1 polymer ?
#
loop_
_entity_poly.entity_id
_entity_poly.type
_entity_poly.pdbx_seq_one_letter_code
_entity_poly.pdbx_strand_id
1 'polypeptide(L)'
;MNDITPEFYLSGIVIDCKDARALGSFYQRLLGWTRISDDNGWFELQSPDGLLLNFQTDDAYEPPVWPSQAGKQGQMQHLDFYVDDLDAAVSYAIQLGARAADQQFFQANGCVVMIDPEGHPFCVIQKRAS
;
A
#
# COMPACT_ATOMS: atom_id res chain seq x y z
N MET A 1 -4.09 -23.86 -37.97
CA MET A 1 -3.56 -22.53 -37.58
C MET A 1 -3.56 -22.42 -36.07
N ASN A 2 -2.43 -22.08 -35.51
CA ASN A 2 -2.29 -21.96 -34.07
C ASN A 2 -2.55 -20.54 -33.64
N ASP A 3 -3.60 -20.36 -32.87
CA ASP A 3 -3.83 -19.07 -32.22
C ASP A 3 -2.91 -18.98 -31.02
N ILE A 4 -1.91 -18.13 -31.14
CA ILE A 4 -0.98 -17.91 -30.03
C ILE A 4 -1.52 -16.72 -29.24
N THR A 5 -2.02 -17.01 -28.05
CA THR A 5 -2.41 -15.94 -27.12
C THR A 5 -1.15 -15.49 -26.39
N PRO A 6 -0.78 -14.21 -26.51
CA PRO A 6 0.35 -13.72 -25.71
C PRO A 6 0.09 -13.89 -24.24
N GLU A 7 1.12 -14.27 -23.50
CA GLU A 7 1.04 -14.36 -22.06
C GLU A 7 1.52 -13.05 -21.43
N PHE A 8 0.79 -12.61 -20.41
CA PHE A 8 1.16 -11.43 -19.63
C PHE A 8 1.55 -11.86 -18.24
N TYR A 9 2.67 -11.37 -17.77
CA TYR A 9 3.19 -11.64 -16.43
C TYR A 9 3.18 -10.37 -15.64
N LEU A 10 2.55 -10.39 -14.45
CA LEU A 10 2.55 -9.23 -13.59
C LEU A 10 3.96 -8.99 -13.05
N SER A 11 4.56 -7.87 -13.44
CA SER A 11 5.87 -7.49 -12.94
C SER A 11 5.78 -6.95 -11.51
N GLY A 12 4.81 -6.09 -11.27
CA GLY A 12 4.63 -5.52 -9.95
C GLY A 12 3.53 -4.47 -9.92
N ILE A 13 3.39 -3.85 -8.77
CA ILE A 13 2.45 -2.77 -8.53
C ILE A 13 3.28 -1.51 -8.29
N VAL A 14 2.92 -0.41 -8.94
CA VAL A 14 3.60 0.88 -8.76
C VAL A 14 2.64 1.85 -8.09
N ILE A 15 3.11 2.48 -7.03
CA ILE A 15 2.35 3.48 -6.28
C ILE A 15 2.97 4.85 -6.54
N ASP A 16 2.18 5.76 -7.05
CA ASP A 16 2.59 7.15 -7.21
C ASP A 16 2.59 7.85 -5.86
N CYS A 17 3.56 8.71 -5.65
CA CYS A 17 3.74 9.39 -4.38
C CYS A 17 4.56 10.66 -4.58
N LYS A 18 4.68 11.45 -3.53
CA LYS A 18 5.49 12.66 -3.58
C LYS A 18 6.98 12.36 -3.46
N ASP A 19 7.35 11.40 -2.62
CA ASP A 19 8.75 11.03 -2.36
C ASP A 19 8.85 9.51 -2.27
N ALA A 20 9.32 8.89 -3.34
CA ALA A 20 9.40 7.43 -3.44
C ALA A 20 10.29 6.82 -2.35
N ARG A 21 11.40 7.46 -2.01
CA ARG A 21 12.29 6.93 -0.97
C ARG A 21 11.63 6.98 0.40
N ALA A 22 10.98 8.08 0.73
CA ALA A 22 10.33 8.23 2.03
C ALA A 22 9.18 7.25 2.18
N LEU A 23 8.30 7.17 1.19
CA LEU A 23 7.17 6.26 1.25
C LEU A 23 7.62 4.80 1.15
N GLY A 24 8.54 4.51 0.24
CA GLY A 24 9.08 3.16 0.09
C GLY A 24 9.75 2.67 1.37
N SER A 25 10.47 3.54 2.08
CA SER A 25 11.08 3.20 3.36
C SER A 25 10.06 2.89 4.44
N PHE A 26 8.93 3.60 4.45
CA PHE A 26 7.84 3.26 5.36
C PHE A 26 7.34 1.83 5.11
N TYR A 27 7.04 1.48 3.86
CA TYR A 27 6.54 0.15 3.53
C TYR A 27 7.61 -0.93 3.72
N GLN A 28 8.88 -0.60 3.47
CA GLN A 28 9.97 -1.53 3.76
C GLN A 28 9.99 -1.93 5.23
N ARG A 29 9.84 -0.96 6.12
CA ARG A 29 9.82 -1.22 7.56
C ARG A 29 8.55 -1.92 7.99
N LEU A 30 7.41 -1.51 7.42
CA LEU A 30 6.12 -2.12 7.74
C LEU A 30 6.08 -3.59 7.36
N LEU A 31 6.53 -3.90 6.14
CA LEU A 31 6.40 -5.24 5.56
C LEU A 31 7.62 -6.13 5.80
N GLY A 32 8.77 -5.55 6.08
CA GLY A 32 10.01 -6.30 6.21
C GLY A 32 10.52 -6.86 4.88
N TRP A 33 10.09 -6.27 3.76
CA TRP A 33 10.49 -6.75 2.44
C TRP A 33 11.86 -6.21 2.05
N THR A 34 12.47 -6.84 1.04
CA THR A 34 13.81 -6.51 0.58
C THR A 34 13.76 -5.34 -0.40
N ARG A 35 14.60 -4.33 -0.14
CA ARG A 35 14.78 -3.25 -1.11
C ARG A 35 15.64 -3.75 -2.27
N ILE A 36 15.12 -3.66 -3.49
CA ILE A 36 15.80 -4.06 -4.71
C ILE A 36 16.54 -2.86 -5.32
N SER A 37 15.91 -1.69 -5.35
CA SER A 37 16.56 -0.49 -5.86
C SER A 37 15.99 0.75 -5.19
N ASP A 38 16.79 1.82 -5.24
CA ASP A 38 16.44 3.14 -4.77
C ASP A 38 17.22 4.12 -5.64
N ASP A 39 16.59 4.57 -6.72
CA ASP A 39 17.31 5.35 -7.73
C ASP A 39 16.39 6.39 -8.36
N ASN A 40 16.72 7.64 -8.11
CA ASN A 40 16.21 8.78 -8.90
C ASN A 40 14.68 8.85 -8.95
N GLY A 41 14.03 8.74 -7.78
CA GLY A 41 12.58 8.82 -7.69
C GLY A 41 11.87 7.49 -7.93
N TRP A 42 12.60 6.40 -7.95
CA TRP A 42 12.09 5.05 -8.10
C TRP A 42 12.62 4.18 -6.96
N PHE A 43 11.73 3.51 -6.24
CA PHE A 43 12.08 2.67 -5.09
C PHE A 43 11.37 1.33 -5.26
N GLU A 44 12.11 0.23 -5.20
CA GLU A 44 11.53 -1.10 -5.40
C GLU A 44 11.69 -1.97 -4.17
N LEU A 45 10.58 -2.62 -3.79
CA LEU A 45 10.55 -3.65 -2.75
C LEU A 45 10.14 -4.98 -3.35
N GLN A 46 10.68 -6.07 -2.81
CA GLN A 46 10.30 -7.41 -3.23
C GLN A 46 9.90 -8.24 -2.02
N SER A 47 8.73 -8.89 -2.13
CA SER A 47 8.27 -9.83 -1.11
C SER A 47 9.08 -11.12 -1.15
N PRO A 48 8.98 -11.95 -0.10
CA PRO A 48 9.62 -13.28 -0.12
C PRO A 48 9.17 -14.14 -1.30
N ASP A 49 7.94 -13.93 -1.77
CA ASP A 49 7.39 -14.69 -2.91
C ASP A 49 7.71 -14.07 -4.27
N GLY A 50 8.43 -12.95 -4.28
CA GLY A 50 8.85 -12.32 -5.53
C GLY A 50 7.92 -11.22 -6.05
N LEU A 51 6.86 -10.85 -5.33
CA LEU A 51 6.00 -9.74 -5.73
C LEU A 51 6.77 -8.42 -5.58
N LEU A 52 6.72 -7.58 -6.61
CA LEU A 52 7.32 -6.26 -6.56
C LEU A 52 6.28 -5.23 -6.16
N LEU A 53 6.63 -4.40 -5.19
CA LEU A 53 5.87 -3.23 -4.81
C LEU A 53 6.80 -2.04 -4.94
N ASN A 54 6.48 -1.15 -5.87
CA ASN A 54 7.36 -0.09 -6.29
C ASN A 54 6.73 1.26 -6.02
N PHE A 55 7.56 2.27 -5.88
CA PHE A 55 7.12 3.63 -5.57
C PHE A 55 7.78 4.57 -6.56
N GLN A 56 6.97 5.45 -7.15
CA GLN A 56 7.44 6.40 -8.17
C GLN A 56 7.11 7.81 -7.72
N THR A 57 8.14 8.65 -7.65
CA THR A 57 7.96 10.07 -7.37
C THR A 57 7.24 10.72 -8.55
N ASP A 58 6.15 11.43 -8.26
CA ASP A 58 5.36 12.16 -9.24
C ASP A 58 5.13 13.56 -8.69
N ASP A 59 5.67 14.57 -9.37
CA ASP A 59 5.56 15.95 -8.93
C ASP A 59 4.13 16.45 -8.91
N ALA A 60 3.24 15.81 -9.68
CA ALA A 60 1.83 16.15 -9.74
C ALA A 60 0.97 15.32 -8.76
N TYR A 61 1.60 14.54 -7.89
CA TYR A 61 0.85 13.69 -6.97
C TYR A 61 0.00 14.51 -6.02
N GLU A 62 -1.28 14.14 -5.92
CA GLU A 62 -2.21 14.68 -4.95
C GLU A 62 -2.72 13.54 -4.06
N PRO A 63 -2.68 13.69 -2.72
CA PRO A 63 -3.19 12.65 -1.84
C PRO A 63 -4.68 12.44 -2.06
N PRO A 64 -5.14 11.19 -2.12
CA PRO A 64 -6.58 10.93 -2.18
C PRO A 64 -7.25 11.30 -0.86
N VAL A 65 -8.53 11.62 -0.92
CA VAL A 65 -9.33 11.83 0.27
C VAL A 65 -10.05 10.54 0.64
N TRP A 66 -10.19 10.29 1.93
CA TRP A 66 -10.94 9.15 2.46
C TRP A 66 -11.90 9.65 3.54
N PRO A 67 -13.20 9.32 3.48
CA PRO A 67 -13.87 8.60 2.37
C PRO A 67 -13.91 9.42 1.09
N SER A 68 -14.16 8.76 -0.04
CA SER A 68 -14.22 9.41 -1.33
C SER A 68 -15.30 10.49 -1.37
N GLN A 69 -14.96 11.60 -2.03
CA GLN A 69 -15.87 12.74 -2.19
C GLN A 69 -15.86 13.18 -3.65
N ALA A 70 -17.03 13.55 -4.15
CA ALA A 70 -17.14 14.06 -5.52
C ALA A 70 -16.27 15.32 -5.69
N GLY A 71 -15.57 15.39 -6.81
CA GLY A 71 -14.70 16.54 -7.12
C GLY A 71 -13.37 16.53 -6.40
N LYS A 72 -13.08 15.51 -5.58
CA LYS A 72 -11.81 15.36 -4.90
C LYS A 72 -11.04 14.18 -5.47
N GLN A 73 -9.71 14.16 -5.22
CA GLN A 73 -8.88 13.05 -5.64
C GLN A 73 -9.32 11.79 -4.91
N GLY A 74 -9.74 10.77 -5.66
CA GLY A 74 -10.09 9.47 -5.10
C GLY A 74 -8.91 8.52 -5.13
N GLN A 75 -8.93 7.55 -4.22
CA GLN A 75 -8.05 6.40 -4.36
C GLN A 75 -8.59 5.53 -5.51
N MET A 76 -7.79 5.15 -6.44
CA MET A 76 -8.24 4.26 -7.51
C MET A 76 -7.96 2.81 -7.16
N GLN A 77 -6.95 2.58 -6.33
CA GLN A 77 -6.55 1.28 -5.82
C GLN A 77 -6.02 1.45 -4.41
N HIS A 78 -6.08 0.40 -3.62
CA HIS A 78 -5.48 0.40 -2.30
C HIS A 78 -4.93 -0.99 -1.98
N LEU A 79 -4.10 -1.07 -0.96
CA LEU A 79 -3.51 -2.32 -0.50
C LEU A 79 -4.30 -2.85 0.68
N ASP A 80 -4.52 -4.15 0.70
CA ASP A 80 -5.10 -4.86 1.83
C ASP A 80 -4.05 -5.81 2.39
N PHE A 81 -3.87 -5.79 3.70
CA PHE A 81 -2.93 -6.69 4.38
C PHE A 81 -3.67 -7.53 5.40
N TYR A 82 -3.49 -8.84 5.34
CA TYR A 82 -3.89 -9.72 6.42
C TYR A 82 -2.83 -9.72 7.51
N VAL A 83 -3.29 -9.71 8.75
CA VAL A 83 -2.39 -9.75 9.92
C VAL A 83 -2.94 -10.75 10.94
N ASP A 84 -2.05 -11.31 11.75
CA ASP A 84 -2.44 -12.26 12.77
C ASP A 84 -3.01 -11.59 14.02
N ASP A 85 -2.57 -10.37 14.30
CA ASP A 85 -3.01 -9.59 15.46
C ASP A 85 -3.28 -8.16 15.01
N LEU A 86 -4.56 -7.84 14.85
CA LEU A 86 -4.97 -6.55 14.30
C LEU A 86 -4.51 -5.38 15.17
N ASP A 87 -4.70 -5.46 16.47
CA ASP A 87 -4.34 -4.34 17.36
C ASP A 87 -2.84 -4.08 17.35
N ALA A 88 -2.03 -5.15 17.38
CA ALA A 88 -0.58 -5.02 17.32
C ALA A 88 -0.13 -4.45 15.99
N ALA A 89 -0.75 -4.88 14.88
CA ALA A 89 -0.40 -4.39 13.54
C ALA A 89 -0.74 -2.92 13.37
N VAL A 90 -1.90 -2.49 13.84
CA VAL A 90 -2.31 -1.08 13.79
C VAL A 90 -1.35 -0.21 14.60
N SER A 91 -1.03 -0.65 15.82
CA SER A 91 -0.08 0.10 16.67
C SER A 91 1.30 0.20 16.02
N TYR A 92 1.76 -0.87 15.40
CA TYR A 92 3.04 -0.89 14.71
C TYR A 92 3.06 0.09 13.53
N ALA A 93 2.01 0.07 12.72
CA ALA A 93 1.90 0.99 11.58
C ALA A 93 1.92 2.45 12.04
N ILE A 94 1.23 2.75 13.14
CA ILE A 94 1.22 4.11 13.71
C ILE A 94 2.63 4.51 14.17
N GLN A 95 3.37 3.61 14.80
CA GLN A 95 4.75 3.89 15.21
C GLN A 95 5.63 4.26 14.01
N LEU A 96 5.37 3.68 12.85
CA LEU A 96 6.17 3.92 11.65
C LEU A 96 5.73 5.18 10.89
N GLY A 97 4.61 5.80 11.26
CA GLY A 97 4.18 7.05 10.66
C GLY A 97 2.81 7.04 9.98
N ALA A 98 2.11 5.92 9.99
CA ALA A 98 0.75 5.86 9.50
C ALA A 98 -0.22 6.39 10.56
N ARG A 99 -1.46 6.61 10.17
CA ARG A 99 -2.54 6.93 11.11
C ARG A 99 -3.78 6.13 10.75
N ALA A 100 -4.64 5.88 11.72
CA ALA A 100 -5.95 5.31 11.41
C ALA A 100 -6.81 6.40 10.78
N ALA A 101 -7.61 6.04 9.78
CA ALA A 101 -8.55 6.97 9.18
C ALA A 101 -9.60 7.39 10.23
N ASP A 102 -10.03 8.65 10.16
CA ASP A 102 -11.01 9.18 11.12
C ASP A 102 -12.35 8.45 11.03
N GLN A 103 -12.73 8.02 9.83
CA GLN A 103 -13.99 7.32 9.61
C GLN A 103 -13.70 5.85 9.27
N GLN A 104 -14.34 4.96 10.00
CA GLN A 104 -14.18 3.52 9.86
C GLN A 104 -15.54 2.89 9.57
N PHE A 105 -15.61 2.07 8.51
CA PHE A 105 -16.88 1.45 8.09
C PHE A 105 -16.87 -0.08 8.16
N PHE A 106 -15.69 -0.68 8.38
CA PHE A 106 -15.52 -2.11 8.20
C PHE A 106 -15.07 -2.83 9.48
N GLN A 107 -15.21 -2.18 10.61
CA GLN A 107 -14.75 -2.71 11.90
C GLN A 107 -15.40 -4.06 12.24
N ALA A 108 -16.67 -4.22 11.90
CA ALA A 108 -17.38 -5.48 12.14
C ALA A 108 -16.77 -6.65 11.37
N ASN A 109 -16.03 -6.35 10.30
CA ASN A 109 -15.36 -7.36 9.47
C ASN A 109 -13.89 -7.54 9.86
N GLY A 110 -13.47 -6.96 10.98
CA GLY A 110 -12.09 -7.05 11.42
C GLY A 110 -11.13 -6.24 10.54
N CYS A 111 -11.59 -5.15 9.95
CA CYS A 111 -10.81 -4.33 9.03
C CYS A 111 -10.68 -2.91 9.56
N VAL A 112 -9.45 -2.41 9.60
CA VAL A 112 -9.16 -1.01 9.94
C VAL A 112 -8.55 -0.34 8.73
N VAL A 113 -9.14 0.80 8.32
CA VAL A 113 -8.57 1.63 7.26
C VAL A 113 -7.51 2.52 7.88
N MET A 114 -6.31 2.42 7.33
CA MET A 114 -5.16 3.24 7.72
C MET A 114 -4.82 4.21 6.60
N ILE A 115 -4.12 5.27 6.96
CA ILE A 115 -3.60 6.25 5.99
C ILE A 115 -2.08 6.24 6.11
N ASP A 116 -1.38 6.03 5.00
CA ASP A 116 0.08 6.03 5.02
C ASP A 116 0.65 7.45 5.14
N PRO A 117 1.96 7.61 5.31
CA PRO A 117 2.54 8.94 5.53
C PRO A 117 2.30 9.93 4.39
N GLU A 118 1.92 9.49 3.21
CA GLU A 118 1.65 10.38 2.09
C GLU A 118 0.17 10.45 1.72
N GLY A 119 -0.70 9.84 2.53
CA GLY A 119 -2.15 10.00 2.38
C GLY A 119 -2.86 8.88 1.66
N HIS A 120 -2.17 7.80 1.27
CA HIS A 120 -2.86 6.67 0.63
C HIS A 120 -3.59 5.84 1.68
N PRO A 121 -4.88 5.54 1.47
CA PRO A 121 -5.56 4.56 2.31
C PRO A 121 -5.01 3.15 2.06
N PHE A 122 -4.89 2.39 3.12
CA PHE A 122 -4.65 0.95 3.04
C PHE A 122 -5.41 0.26 4.17
N CYS A 123 -5.71 -1.01 4.00
CA CYS A 123 -6.51 -1.74 4.97
C CYS A 123 -5.66 -2.78 5.67
N VAL A 124 -5.87 -2.90 6.98
CA VAL A 124 -5.29 -3.95 7.80
C VAL A 124 -6.44 -4.82 8.27
N ILE A 125 -6.39 -6.12 7.97
CA ILE A 125 -7.51 -7.03 8.13
C ILE A 125 -7.07 -8.20 9.00
N GLN A 126 -7.85 -8.47 10.05
CA GLN A 126 -7.58 -9.62 10.91
C GLN A 126 -7.72 -10.90 10.09
N LYS A 127 -6.67 -11.70 10.07
CA LYS A 127 -6.70 -12.99 9.41
C LYS A 127 -7.64 -13.92 10.19
N ARG A 128 -8.54 -14.55 9.46
CA ARG A 128 -9.46 -15.50 10.07
C ARG A 128 -8.72 -16.78 10.43
N ALA A 129 -9.05 -17.34 11.60
CA ALA A 129 -8.61 -18.67 11.93
C ALA A 129 -9.25 -19.67 10.97
N SER A 130 -8.43 -20.52 10.37
CA SER A 130 -8.90 -21.54 9.42
C SER A 130 -9.27 -22.83 10.16
#